data_62ffd3a6ab83ebc362a552117d953de2
#
_entry.id   62ffd3a6ab83ebc362a552117d953de2
#
_cell.length_a   1.000
_cell.length_b   1.000
_cell.length_c   1.000
_cell.angle_alpha   90.00
_cell.angle_beta   90.00
_cell.angle_gamma   90.00
#
_symmetry.space_group_name_H-M   'P 1'
#
loop_
_entity.id
_entity.type
_entity.pdbx_description
1 polymer ?
#
loop_
_entity_poly.entity_id
_entity_poly.type
_entity_poly.pdbx_seq_one_letter_code
_entity_poly.pdbx_strand_id
1 'polypeptide(L)'
;NKYMGWYHAWPSDPSEVRWNVALGKPLIFSEFGGEALYGQSGDSTLTSSWSEEYQEKLFRDNLEMFSRVENLAGISPWILFDFRSPYRFHPTNQEGWNRKGLISDQGFRKKAWYVMKEFYNNK
;
A
#
# COMPACT_ATOMS: atom_id res chain seq x y z
N ASN A 1 10.69 -0.80 6.91
CA ASN A 1 9.37 -0.51 6.35
C ASN A 1 9.20 0.98 6.02
N LYS A 2 8.40 1.29 5.01
CA LYS A 2 8.04 2.65 4.62
C LYS A 2 6.63 2.65 4.03
N TYR A 3 5.81 3.54 4.53
CA TYR A 3 4.43 3.70 4.08
C TYR A 3 4.29 4.97 3.23
N MET A 4 4.94 4.95 2.06
CA MET A 4 4.88 6.06 1.11
C MET A 4 3.47 6.23 0.57
N GLY A 5 2.96 7.45 0.66
CA GLY A 5 1.58 7.78 0.28
C GLY A 5 0.56 7.53 1.39
N TRP A 6 0.97 6.98 2.54
CA TRP A 6 0.09 6.81 3.70
C TRP A 6 0.63 7.56 4.92
N TYR A 7 1.60 6.98 5.65
CA TYR A 7 2.22 7.68 6.79
C TYR A 7 3.34 8.62 6.39
N HIS A 8 3.94 8.40 5.22
CA HIS A 8 5.02 9.22 4.71
C HIS A 8 4.58 9.87 3.40
N ALA A 9 4.76 11.20 3.32
CA ALA A 9 4.48 11.93 2.09
C ALA A 9 5.48 11.54 0.99
N TRP A 10 5.04 11.62 -0.27
CA TRP A 10 5.92 11.52 -1.41
C TRP A 10 6.79 12.77 -1.50
N PRO A 11 8.14 12.63 -1.54
CA PRO A 11 9.04 13.78 -1.68
C PRO A 11 9.05 14.37 -3.09
N SER A 12 8.69 13.55 -4.08
CA SER A 12 8.60 13.90 -5.50
C SER A 12 7.67 12.91 -6.19
N ASP A 13 7.57 12.97 -7.52
CA ASP A 13 6.83 11.96 -8.27
C ASP A 13 7.39 10.55 -7.94
N PRO A 14 6.52 9.53 -7.76
CA PRO A 14 6.97 8.17 -7.45
C PRO A 14 8.04 7.62 -8.41
N SER A 15 7.96 8.00 -9.68
CA SER A 15 8.94 7.60 -10.70
C SER A 15 10.34 8.22 -10.49
N GLU A 16 10.42 9.30 -9.72
CA GLU A 16 11.66 10.04 -9.45
C GLU A 16 12.29 9.70 -8.10
N VAL A 17 11.55 9.05 -7.21
CA VAL A 17 12.06 8.67 -5.88
C VAL A 17 13.20 7.67 -6.02
N ARG A 18 14.29 7.93 -5.32
CA ARG A 18 15.47 7.05 -5.29
C ARG A 18 15.79 6.66 -3.86
N TRP A 19 16.28 5.45 -3.72
CA TRP A 19 16.73 4.91 -2.44
C TRP A 19 18.24 4.74 -2.48
N ASN A 20 18.92 5.35 -1.52
CA ASN A 20 20.36 5.16 -1.35
C ASN A 20 20.61 3.92 -0.50
N VAL A 21 21.07 2.85 -1.14
CA VAL A 21 21.39 1.57 -0.47
C VAL A 21 22.90 1.53 -0.25
N ALA A 22 23.36 2.20 0.79
CA ALA A 22 24.79 2.44 1.05
C ALA A 22 25.61 1.18 1.36
N LEU A 23 24.98 0.06 1.70
CA LEU A 23 25.66 -1.14 2.20
C LEU A 23 25.97 -2.18 1.12
N GLY A 24 25.57 -1.97 -0.13
CA GLY A 24 25.75 -2.96 -1.20
C GLY A 24 25.10 -4.31 -0.95
N LYS A 25 24.11 -4.37 -0.05
CA LYS A 25 23.40 -5.59 0.32
C LYS A 25 22.02 -5.63 -0.31
N PRO A 26 21.42 -6.82 -0.47
CA PRO A 26 20.03 -6.94 -0.89
C PRO A 26 19.10 -6.17 0.04
N LEU A 27 18.15 -5.43 -0.55
CA LEU A 27 17.16 -4.64 0.17
C LEU A 27 15.80 -5.32 0.12
N ILE A 28 15.12 -5.36 1.26
CA ILE A 28 13.74 -5.83 1.36
C ILE A 28 12.88 -4.70 1.94
N PHE A 29 11.75 -4.40 1.28
CA PHE A 29 10.70 -3.60 1.89
C PHE A 29 9.75 -4.55 2.62
N SER A 30 9.93 -4.65 3.92
CA SER A 30 9.19 -5.59 4.78
C SER A 30 7.73 -5.20 4.99
N GLU A 31 7.40 -3.92 4.80
CA GLU A 31 6.04 -3.41 4.87
C GLU A 31 5.87 -2.17 3.99
N PHE A 32 4.77 -2.09 3.28
CA PHE A 32 4.24 -0.90 2.63
C PHE A 32 2.74 -1.07 2.42
N GLY A 33 2.01 0.01 2.21
CA GLY A 33 0.58 -0.05 1.96
C GLY A 33 -0.18 1.16 2.49
N GLY A 34 -1.48 1.11 2.39
CA GLY A 34 -2.41 2.12 2.87
C GLY A 34 -3.79 1.53 3.05
N GLU A 35 -4.65 2.26 3.73
CA GLU A 35 -5.99 1.77 4.07
C GLU A 35 -7.03 2.17 3.02
N ALA A 36 -8.01 1.30 2.84
CA ALA A 36 -9.25 1.60 2.13
C ALA A 36 -10.39 0.78 2.72
N LEU A 37 -11.58 1.36 2.78
CA LEU A 37 -12.79 0.61 3.11
C LEU A 37 -13.32 -0.07 1.85
N TYR A 38 -13.52 -1.38 1.91
CA TYR A 38 -14.06 -2.12 0.76
C TYR A 38 -15.38 -1.52 0.27
N GLY A 39 -15.48 -1.32 -1.04
CA GLY A 39 -16.67 -0.75 -1.68
C GLY A 39 -16.75 0.78 -1.64
N GLN A 40 -15.83 1.46 -0.95
CA GLN A 40 -15.82 2.92 -0.91
C GLN A 40 -15.07 3.48 -2.12
N SER A 41 -15.78 4.26 -2.93
CA SER A 41 -15.23 5.00 -4.06
C SER A 41 -14.92 6.44 -3.69
N GLY A 42 -13.91 7.02 -4.31
CA GLY A 42 -13.53 8.41 -4.06
C GLY A 42 -12.32 8.85 -4.85
N ASP A 43 -11.86 10.05 -4.56
CA ASP A 43 -10.73 10.66 -5.25
C ASP A 43 -9.43 9.89 -4.97
N SER A 44 -8.82 9.40 -6.04
CA SER A 44 -7.56 8.63 -5.97
C SER A 44 -6.35 9.47 -5.54
N THR A 45 -6.49 10.79 -5.43
CA THR A 45 -5.43 11.70 -5.02
C THR A 45 -5.52 12.12 -3.55
N LEU A 46 -6.65 11.83 -2.88
CA LEU A 46 -6.92 12.23 -1.51
C LEU A 46 -6.84 11.04 -0.55
N THR A 47 -5.84 11.05 0.31
CA THR A 47 -5.67 10.07 1.41
C THR A 47 -6.95 9.97 2.26
N SER A 48 -7.56 11.13 2.53
CA SER A 48 -8.78 11.22 3.34
C SER A 48 -10.02 10.59 2.71
N SER A 49 -9.96 10.17 1.44
CA SER A 49 -11.08 9.51 0.78
C SER A 49 -11.32 8.09 1.30
N TRP A 50 -10.30 7.42 1.81
CA TRP A 50 -10.35 6.00 2.21
C TRP A 50 -10.91 5.09 1.12
N SER A 51 -10.75 5.53 -0.13
CA SER A 51 -11.29 4.84 -1.31
C SER A 51 -10.38 3.72 -1.77
N GLU A 52 -10.99 2.74 -2.44
CA GLU A 52 -10.22 1.70 -3.10
C GLU A 52 -9.36 2.27 -4.23
N GLU A 53 -9.82 3.34 -4.89
CA GLU A 53 -9.07 4.04 -5.95
C GLU A 53 -7.79 4.67 -5.39
N TYR A 54 -7.84 5.25 -4.19
CA TYR A 54 -6.64 5.78 -3.54
C TYR A 54 -5.67 4.66 -3.20
N GLN A 55 -6.16 3.58 -2.59
CA GLN A 55 -5.32 2.42 -2.26
C GLN A 55 -4.69 1.81 -3.51
N GLU A 56 -5.48 1.64 -4.57
CA GLU A 56 -4.99 1.12 -5.86
C GLU A 56 -3.85 1.99 -6.39
N LYS A 57 -4.07 3.30 -6.46
CA LYS A 57 -3.04 4.25 -6.91
C LYS A 57 -1.79 4.19 -6.04
N LEU A 58 -1.96 4.15 -4.72
CA LEU A 58 -0.85 4.05 -3.77
C LEU A 58 0.00 2.80 -4.05
N PHE A 59 -0.62 1.67 -4.31
CA PHE A 59 0.10 0.45 -4.64
C PHE A 59 0.82 0.55 -5.98
N ARG A 60 0.19 1.09 -7.02
CA ARG A 60 0.83 1.32 -8.32
C ARG A 60 2.03 2.26 -8.20
N ASP A 61 1.89 3.35 -7.46
CA ASP A 61 2.96 4.33 -7.23
C ASP A 61 4.14 3.70 -6.48
N ASN A 62 3.87 2.86 -5.47
CA ASN A 62 4.93 2.14 -4.76
C ASN A 62 5.64 1.14 -5.67
N LEU A 63 4.92 0.39 -6.51
CA LEU A 63 5.53 -0.53 -7.47
C LEU A 63 6.40 0.21 -8.50
N GLU A 64 5.97 1.39 -8.94
CA GLU A 64 6.75 2.25 -9.82
C GLU A 64 8.07 2.67 -9.15
N MET A 65 8.00 3.10 -7.89
CA MET A 65 9.18 3.42 -7.10
C MET A 65 10.09 2.19 -6.95
N PHE A 66 9.54 1.04 -6.58
CA PHE A 66 10.33 -0.19 -6.37
C PHE A 66 11.04 -0.66 -7.62
N SER A 67 10.50 -0.39 -8.81
CA SER A 67 11.12 -0.78 -10.08
C SER A 67 12.51 -0.16 -10.29
N ARG A 68 12.84 0.88 -9.54
CA ARG A 68 14.11 1.62 -9.63
C ARG A 68 15.01 1.45 -8.41
N VAL A 69 14.64 0.58 -7.47
CA VAL A 69 15.47 0.32 -6.29
C VAL A 69 16.55 -0.68 -6.66
N GLU A 70 17.80 -0.26 -6.54
CA GLU A 70 18.95 -1.14 -6.77
C GLU A 70 19.02 -2.25 -5.70
N ASN A 71 19.37 -3.45 -6.12
CA ASN A 71 19.50 -4.62 -5.24
C ASN A 71 18.21 -4.96 -4.48
N LEU A 72 17.04 -4.64 -5.02
CA LEU A 72 15.78 -5.03 -4.43
C LEU A 72 15.62 -6.55 -4.48
N ALA A 73 15.53 -7.18 -3.32
CA ALA A 73 15.38 -8.63 -3.18
C ALA A 73 13.94 -9.06 -2.87
N GLY A 74 13.11 -8.15 -2.35
CA GLY A 74 11.73 -8.48 -2.06
C GLY A 74 10.91 -7.31 -1.54
N ILE A 75 9.61 -7.44 -1.68
CA ILE A 75 8.61 -6.53 -1.13
C ILE A 75 7.53 -7.34 -0.42
N SER A 76 6.97 -6.78 0.63
CA SER A 76 5.87 -7.38 1.38
C SER A 76 4.82 -6.32 1.69
N PRO A 77 3.65 -6.37 1.05
CA PRO A 77 2.57 -5.46 1.40
C PRO A 77 2.03 -5.74 2.81
N TRP A 78 1.68 -4.73 3.52
CA TRP A 78 0.94 -4.82 4.76
C TRP A 78 -0.50 -4.34 4.50
N ILE A 79 -1.49 -5.22 4.41
CA ILE A 79 -1.45 -6.64 4.73
C ILE A 79 -2.43 -7.40 3.82
N LEU A 80 -2.49 -8.73 3.92
CA LEU A 80 -3.40 -9.50 3.06
C LEU A 80 -4.87 -9.26 3.41
N PHE A 81 -5.23 -9.34 4.70
CA PHE A 81 -6.61 -9.17 5.17
C PHE A 81 -6.74 -7.97 6.12
N ASP A 82 -7.86 -7.26 6.04
CA ASP A 82 -8.27 -6.38 7.13
C ASP A 82 -8.35 -7.17 8.43
N PHE A 83 -7.92 -6.59 9.54
CA PHE A 83 -7.90 -7.30 10.81
C PHE A 83 -8.33 -6.42 11.99
N ARG A 84 -8.81 -7.06 13.05
CA ARG A 84 -9.21 -6.36 14.28
C ARG A 84 -8.03 -5.63 14.89
N SER A 85 -8.22 -4.35 15.14
CA SER A 85 -7.24 -3.47 15.76
C SER A 85 -7.98 -2.44 16.62
N PRO A 86 -8.24 -2.75 17.90
CA PRO A 86 -9.13 -1.94 18.75
C PRO A 86 -8.71 -0.49 18.91
N TYR A 87 -7.45 -0.17 18.62
CA TYR A 87 -6.94 1.21 18.71
C TYR A 87 -7.15 2.04 17.42
N ARG A 88 -7.82 1.48 16.43
CA ARG A 88 -8.10 2.14 15.15
C ARG A 88 -9.51 2.68 15.16
N PHE A 89 -9.66 4.00 15.39
CA PHE A 89 -10.95 4.63 15.70
C PHE A 89 -11.41 5.67 14.68
N HIS A 90 -10.96 5.64 13.44
CA HIS A 90 -11.58 6.53 12.47
C HIS A 90 -13.09 6.21 12.41
N PRO A 91 -13.99 7.19 12.72
CA PRO A 91 -15.39 6.90 13.08
C PRO A 91 -16.18 6.13 12.02
N THR A 92 -15.89 6.40 10.74
CA THR A 92 -16.66 5.80 9.63
C THR A 92 -15.89 4.75 8.85
N ASN A 93 -14.55 4.75 8.92
CA ASN A 93 -13.75 3.90 8.04
C ASN A 93 -13.03 2.76 8.77
N GLN A 94 -12.68 2.95 10.03
CA GLN A 94 -11.96 1.93 10.79
C GLN A 94 -12.84 1.15 11.76
N GLU A 95 -13.47 1.83 12.70
CA GLU A 95 -14.36 1.21 13.71
C GLU A 95 -13.73 -0.01 14.40
N GLY A 96 -12.46 0.12 14.78
CA GLY A 96 -11.73 -0.96 15.43
C GLY A 96 -11.11 -1.98 14.46
N TRP A 97 -10.97 -1.63 13.19
CA TRP A 97 -10.29 -2.44 12.19
C TRP A 97 -9.10 -1.71 11.58
N ASN A 98 -8.03 -2.44 11.31
CA ASN A 98 -7.00 -1.98 10.40
C ASN A 98 -7.45 -2.33 8.98
N ARG A 99 -7.64 -1.31 8.13
CA ARG A 99 -8.16 -1.44 6.77
C ARG A 99 -7.07 -1.53 5.69
N LYS A 100 -5.84 -1.88 6.08
CA LYS A 100 -4.74 -2.04 5.12
C LYS A 100 -4.78 -3.34 4.32
N GLY A 101 -5.75 -4.20 4.56
CA GLY A 101 -5.92 -5.43 3.80
C GLY A 101 -6.08 -5.20 2.31
N LEU A 102 -5.50 -6.08 1.51
CA LEU A 102 -5.84 -6.23 0.09
C LEU A 102 -7.19 -6.92 -0.09
N ILE A 103 -7.59 -7.65 0.94
CA ILE A 103 -8.88 -8.35 1.05
C ILE A 103 -9.57 -7.82 2.31
N SER A 104 -10.86 -7.56 2.22
CA SER A 104 -11.65 -7.08 3.36
C SER A 104 -11.79 -8.17 4.43
N ASP A 105 -12.26 -7.75 5.62
CA ASP A 105 -12.59 -8.66 6.72
C ASP A 105 -13.66 -9.71 6.35
N GLN A 106 -14.46 -9.43 5.32
CA GLN A 106 -15.48 -10.34 4.80
C GLN A 106 -15.01 -11.20 3.62
N GLY A 107 -13.74 -11.10 3.22
CA GLY A 107 -13.16 -11.91 2.16
C GLY A 107 -13.28 -11.31 0.76
N PHE A 108 -13.68 -10.05 0.61
CA PHE A 108 -13.79 -9.39 -0.69
C PHE A 108 -12.45 -8.76 -1.10
N ARG A 109 -12.04 -9.02 -2.34
CA ARG A 109 -10.81 -8.46 -2.91
C ARG A 109 -11.00 -7.00 -3.27
N LYS A 110 -10.12 -6.14 -2.73
CA LYS A 110 -10.08 -4.72 -3.10
C LYS A 110 -9.32 -4.52 -4.42
N LYS A 111 -9.42 -3.32 -5.01
CA LYS A 111 -8.73 -3.01 -6.28
C LYS A 111 -7.21 -3.23 -6.19
N ALA A 112 -6.59 -2.88 -5.08
CA ALA A 112 -5.16 -3.08 -4.87
C ALA A 112 -4.74 -4.56 -4.87
N TRP A 113 -5.63 -5.50 -4.53
CA TRP A 113 -5.35 -6.92 -4.64
C TRP A 113 -5.01 -7.32 -6.08
N TYR A 114 -5.76 -6.78 -7.05
CA TYR A 114 -5.53 -7.08 -8.46
C TYR A 114 -4.22 -6.48 -8.97
N VAL A 115 -3.83 -5.31 -8.46
CA VAL A 115 -2.52 -4.71 -8.74
C VAL A 115 -1.39 -5.65 -8.31
N MET A 116 -1.47 -6.17 -7.10
CA MET A 116 -0.45 -7.09 -6.58
C MET A 116 -0.46 -8.45 -7.29
N LYS A 117 -1.64 -8.97 -7.64
CA LYS A 117 -1.76 -10.18 -8.45
C LYS A 117 -1.04 -10.03 -9.79
N GLU A 118 -1.30 -8.93 -10.49
CA GLU A 118 -0.65 -8.63 -11.77
C GLU A 118 0.87 -8.54 -11.61
N PHE A 119 1.32 -7.82 -10.60
CA PHE A 119 2.75 -7.70 -10.30
C PHE A 119 3.42 -9.06 -10.09
N TYR A 120 2.86 -9.92 -9.26
CA TYR A 120 3.45 -11.23 -8.98
C TYR A 120 3.35 -12.20 -10.17
N ASN A 121 2.32 -12.09 -10.99
CA ASN A 121 2.17 -12.94 -12.18
C ASN A 121 3.19 -12.59 -13.29
N ASN A 122 3.74 -11.39 -13.27
CA ASN A 122 4.70 -10.90 -14.25
C ASN A 122 6.17 -11.04 -13.79
N LYS A 123 6.43 -11.85 -12.76
CA LYS A 123 7.77 -12.11 -12.22
C LYS A 123 8.40 -13.40 -12.73
#